data_8fe9ce0c456a5c57e98aca6d9cc930f2
#
_entry.id   8fe9ce0c456a5c57e98aca6d9cc930f2
#
_cell.length_a   1.000
_cell.length_b   1.000
_cell.length_c   1.000
_cell.angle_alpha   90.00
_cell.angle_beta   90.00
_cell.angle_gamma   90.00
#
_symmetry.space_group_name_H-M   'P 1'
#
loop_
_entity.id
_entity.type
_entity.pdbx_description
1 polymer ?
#
loop_
_entity_poly.entity_id
_entity_poly.type
_entity_poly.pdbx_seq_one_letter_code
_entity_poly.pdbx_strand_id
1 'polypeptide(L)'
;NPALVNRQVVGVFDRKLLMIFAKGLKNLNIKFAWIVNSEDGLDEISPYAKTNVIQLKDGKISEIIIDAKTLNVNAEKFENLIGDDSNFNADKMIEIFKGKDNDFSKAVCLNAAAGLIVGEKFTEFSDAYKFAREFILTGKPYSHLEKIQNV
;
A
#
# COMPACT_ATOMS: atom_id res chain seq x y z
N ASN A 1 -7.77 0.86 -17.65
CA ASN A 1 -6.47 0.24 -17.40
C ASN A 1 -5.89 -0.36 -18.69
N PRO A 2 -4.93 0.33 -19.33
CA PRO A 2 -4.37 -0.10 -20.62
C PRO A 2 -3.56 -1.42 -20.51
N ALA A 3 -3.05 -1.74 -19.31
CA ALA A 3 -2.32 -2.98 -19.07
C ALA A 3 -3.22 -4.21 -18.84
N LEU A 4 -4.54 -4.03 -18.86
CA LEU A 4 -5.54 -5.09 -18.66
C LEU A 4 -5.31 -5.91 -17.38
N VAL A 5 -4.72 -5.29 -16.33
CA VAL A 5 -4.53 -5.98 -15.05
C VAL A 5 -5.88 -6.30 -14.44
N ASN A 6 -6.00 -7.48 -13.85
CA ASN A 6 -7.21 -7.96 -13.18
C ASN A 6 -7.06 -7.98 -11.64
N ARG A 7 -5.97 -7.39 -11.12
CA ARG A 7 -5.68 -7.23 -9.70
C ARG A 7 -5.16 -5.83 -9.44
N GLN A 8 -5.66 -5.17 -8.39
CA GLN A 8 -5.20 -3.81 -8.06
C GLN A 8 -5.54 -3.41 -6.62
N VAL A 9 -4.72 -2.52 -6.07
CA VAL A 9 -5.02 -1.75 -4.87
C VAL A 9 -5.41 -0.34 -5.34
N VAL A 10 -6.49 0.21 -4.80
CA VAL A 10 -7.02 1.52 -5.18
C VAL A 10 -7.26 2.32 -3.91
N GLY A 11 -6.60 3.45 -3.77
CA GLY A 11 -6.90 4.42 -2.74
C GLY A 11 -8.03 5.35 -3.12
N VAL A 12 -8.85 5.74 -2.15
CA VAL A 12 -9.91 6.73 -2.32
C VAL A 12 -9.88 7.74 -1.18
N PHE A 13 -10.05 9.00 -1.51
CA PHE A 13 -9.97 10.11 -0.55
C PHE A 13 -11.20 10.25 0.36
N ASP A 14 -12.32 9.62 0.01
CA ASP A 14 -13.57 9.63 0.80
C ASP A 14 -14.04 8.20 1.02
N ARG A 15 -14.31 7.84 2.28
CA ARG A 15 -14.83 6.52 2.68
C ARG A 15 -16.09 6.12 1.91
N LYS A 16 -16.94 7.07 1.54
CA LYS A 16 -18.17 6.82 0.76
C LYS A 16 -17.88 6.22 -0.62
N LEU A 17 -16.69 6.44 -1.16
CA LEU A 17 -16.28 5.93 -2.47
C LEU A 17 -15.87 4.45 -2.43
N LEU A 18 -15.51 3.91 -1.28
CA LEU A 18 -15.03 2.53 -1.14
C LEU A 18 -15.96 1.52 -1.83
N MET A 19 -17.24 1.53 -1.47
CA MET A 19 -18.22 0.59 -2.01
C MET A 19 -18.56 0.88 -3.47
N ILE A 20 -18.54 2.14 -3.87
CA ILE A 20 -18.80 2.57 -5.27
C ILE A 20 -17.72 2.00 -6.17
N PHE A 21 -16.45 2.17 -5.79
CA PHE A 21 -15.31 1.63 -6.54
C PHE A 21 -15.33 0.10 -6.58
N ALA A 22 -15.62 -0.56 -5.45
CA ALA A 22 -15.70 -2.03 -5.42
C ALA A 22 -16.75 -2.57 -6.38
N LYS A 23 -17.95 -1.96 -6.43
CA LYS A 23 -19.01 -2.34 -7.38
C LYS A 23 -18.60 -2.05 -8.83
N GLY A 24 -17.97 -0.91 -9.08
CA GLY A 24 -17.45 -0.57 -10.41
C GLY A 24 -16.41 -1.56 -10.90
N LEU A 25 -15.43 -1.91 -10.06
CA LEU A 25 -14.40 -2.89 -10.38
C LEU A 25 -14.97 -4.30 -10.59
N LYS A 26 -15.99 -4.67 -9.81
CA LYS A 26 -16.74 -5.93 -10.05
C LYS A 26 -17.38 -5.95 -11.42
N ASN A 27 -18.04 -4.87 -11.84
CA ASN A 27 -18.66 -4.76 -13.17
C ASN A 27 -17.63 -4.79 -14.31
N LEU A 28 -16.40 -4.37 -14.03
CA LEU A 28 -15.25 -4.46 -14.94
C LEU A 28 -14.55 -5.83 -14.92
N ASN A 29 -15.13 -6.83 -14.24
CA ASN A 29 -14.59 -8.18 -14.10
C ASN A 29 -13.18 -8.23 -13.47
N ILE A 30 -12.86 -7.27 -12.59
CA ILE A 30 -11.63 -7.35 -11.80
C ILE A 30 -11.73 -8.54 -10.86
N LYS A 31 -10.69 -9.38 -10.87
CA LYS A 31 -10.65 -10.63 -10.12
C LYS A 31 -10.41 -10.39 -8.62
N PHE A 32 -9.44 -9.53 -8.31
CA PHE A 32 -9.09 -9.20 -6.93
C PHE A 32 -8.70 -7.72 -6.81
N ALA A 33 -9.35 -7.02 -5.90
CA ALA A 33 -9.00 -5.64 -5.59
C ALA A 33 -9.18 -5.35 -4.09
N TRP A 34 -8.33 -4.48 -3.57
CA TRP A 34 -8.53 -3.78 -2.32
C TRP A 34 -8.76 -2.31 -2.62
N ILE A 35 -9.85 -1.75 -2.09
CA ILE A 35 -10.16 -0.33 -2.13
C ILE A 35 -9.97 0.18 -0.71
N VAL A 36 -9.08 1.14 -0.53
CA VAL A 36 -8.61 1.56 0.79
C VAL A 36 -8.87 3.03 1.07
N ASN A 37 -9.20 3.34 2.33
CA ASN A 37 -9.32 4.70 2.85
C ASN A 37 -9.01 4.68 4.34
N SER A 38 -8.09 5.50 4.79
CA SER A 38 -7.70 5.58 6.18
C SER A 38 -8.53 6.62 6.96
N GLU A 39 -8.70 6.40 8.27
CA GLU A 39 -9.47 7.29 9.15
C GLU A 39 -8.79 8.65 9.36
N ASP A 40 -7.49 8.77 9.07
CA ASP A 40 -6.74 10.04 9.05
C ASP A 40 -6.81 10.78 7.71
N GLY A 41 -7.58 10.25 6.75
CA GLY A 41 -7.85 10.89 5.46
C GLY A 41 -6.92 10.46 4.33
N LEU A 42 -5.93 9.59 4.60
CA LEU A 42 -5.08 9.06 3.53
C LEU A 42 -5.87 8.09 2.63
N ASP A 43 -5.63 8.18 1.33
CA ASP A 43 -6.05 7.21 0.33
C ASP A 43 -5.08 6.02 0.23
N GLU A 44 -4.43 5.70 1.35
CA GLU A 44 -3.45 4.64 1.52
C GLU A 44 -3.66 3.90 2.83
N ILE A 45 -2.92 2.80 3.06
CA ILE A 45 -2.88 2.13 4.36
C ILE A 45 -1.97 2.94 5.28
N SER A 46 -2.58 3.54 6.31
CA SER A 46 -1.88 4.41 7.25
C SER A 46 -1.12 3.63 8.32
N PRO A 47 0.09 4.10 8.69
CA PRO A 47 0.77 3.60 9.88
C PRO A 47 0.24 4.22 11.20
N TYR A 48 -0.64 5.23 11.14
CA TYR A 48 -1.11 5.98 12.31
C TYR A 48 -2.55 5.66 12.69
N ALA A 49 -3.40 5.43 11.70
CA ALA A 49 -4.84 5.26 11.87
C ALA A 49 -5.31 3.93 11.27
N LYS A 50 -6.51 3.52 11.66
CA LYS A 50 -7.16 2.38 11.04
C LYS A 50 -7.48 2.68 9.58
N THR A 51 -7.32 1.68 8.74
CA THR A 51 -7.67 1.75 7.32
C THR A 51 -8.85 0.84 7.03
N ASN A 52 -9.90 1.43 6.49
CA ASN A 52 -11.06 0.70 5.99
C ASN A 52 -10.74 0.15 4.61
N VAL A 53 -10.95 -1.14 4.41
CA VAL A 53 -10.69 -1.82 3.14
C VAL A 53 -11.96 -2.51 2.69
N ILE A 54 -12.39 -2.24 1.46
CA ILE A 54 -13.35 -3.08 0.78
C ILE A 54 -12.58 -4.03 -0.13
N GLN A 55 -12.68 -5.31 0.16
CA GLN A 55 -12.11 -6.36 -0.65
C GLN A 55 -13.12 -6.84 -1.68
N LEU A 56 -12.73 -6.81 -2.95
CA LEU A 56 -13.38 -7.56 -4.03
C LEU A 56 -12.49 -8.76 -4.36
N LYS A 57 -12.99 -9.97 -4.21
CA LYS A 57 -12.28 -11.20 -4.62
C LYS A 57 -13.26 -12.18 -5.25
N ASP A 58 -12.96 -12.61 -6.48
CA ASP A 58 -13.77 -13.55 -7.25
C ASP A 58 -15.28 -13.20 -7.24
N GLY A 59 -15.58 -11.91 -7.48
CA GLY A 59 -16.94 -11.37 -7.52
C GLY A 59 -17.62 -11.20 -6.15
N LYS A 60 -16.98 -11.57 -5.05
CA LYS A 60 -17.47 -11.36 -3.68
C LYS A 60 -16.87 -10.08 -3.10
N ILE A 61 -17.70 -9.32 -2.38
CA ILE A 61 -17.30 -8.10 -1.70
C ILE A 61 -17.36 -8.35 -0.19
N SER A 62 -16.31 -7.97 0.53
CA SER A 62 -16.22 -8.04 1.99
C SER A 62 -15.51 -6.82 2.55
N GLU A 63 -15.71 -6.55 3.84
CA GLU A 63 -15.07 -5.44 4.56
C GLU A 63 -13.95 -5.99 5.45
N ILE A 64 -12.83 -5.27 5.49
CA ILE A 64 -11.67 -5.56 6.32
C ILE A 64 -11.23 -4.26 6.98
N ILE A 65 -10.74 -4.33 8.21
CA ILE A 65 -10.07 -3.20 8.87
C ILE A 65 -8.62 -3.60 9.10
N ILE A 66 -7.70 -2.75 8.63
CA ILE A 66 -6.28 -2.88 8.94
C ILE A 66 -5.94 -1.85 10.02
N ASP A 67 -5.38 -2.34 11.11
CA ASP A 67 -4.83 -1.52 12.17
C ASP A 67 -3.32 -1.81 12.29
N ALA A 68 -2.50 -0.85 11.89
CA ALA A 68 -1.04 -0.99 11.87
C ALA A 68 -0.46 -1.27 13.27
N LYS A 69 -1.15 -0.83 14.32
CA LYS A 69 -0.74 -1.09 15.71
C LYS A 69 -0.74 -2.59 16.05
N THR A 70 -1.65 -3.37 15.47
CA THR A 70 -1.69 -4.83 15.66
C THR A 70 -0.50 -5.56 15.05
N LEU A 71 0.23 -4.89 14.16
CA LEU A 71 1.44 -5.37 13.52
C LEU A 71 2.73 -4.87 14.21
N ASN A 72 2.59 -4.21 15.37
CA ASN A 72 3.68 -3.53 16.06
C ASN A 72 4.36 -2.44 15.19
N VAL A 73 3.60 -1.80 14.30
CA VAL A 73 4.07 -0.65 13.53
C VAL A 73 3.93 0.59 14.41
N ASN A 74 5.06 1.06 14.91
CA ASN A 74 5.14 2.25 15.73
C ASN A 74 5.59 3.42 14.85
N ALA A 75 4.65 4.20 14.34
CA ALA A 75 4.92 5.44 13.64
C ALA A 75 4.85 6.62 14.62
N GLU A 76 5.71 7.63 14.44
CA GLU A 76 5.87 8.69 15.42
C GLU A 76 4.85 9.82 15.22
N LYS A 77 4.84 10.43 14.05
CA LYS A 77 4.01 11.61 13.74
C LYS A 77 3.51 11.60 12.31
N PHE A 78 2.25 11.97 12.11
CA PHE A 78 1.65 12.10 10.79
C PHE A 78 2.43 13.08 9.89
N GLU A 79 2.94 14.17 10.46
CA GLU A 79 3.73 15.16 9.77
C GLU A 79 4.99 14.57 9.09
N ASN A 80 5.48 13.44 9.57
CA ASN A 80 6.60 12.73 8.95
C ASN A 80 6.26 12.13 7.57
N LEU A 81 4.97 12.03 7.22
CA LEU A 81 4.52 11.56 5.88
C LEU A 81 4.20 12.70 4.92
N ILE A 82 4.31 13.96 5.37
CA ILE A 82 4.05 15.09 4.49
C ILE A 82 5.18 15.16 3.46
N GLY A 83 4.80 15.03 2.21
CA GLY A 83 5.69 15.24 1.07
C GLY A 83 5.90 16.73 0.78
N ASP A 84 6.73 17.00 -0.20
CA ASP A 84 6.96 18.34 -0.73
C ASP A 84 7.03 18.26 -2.26
N ASP A 85 7.94 18.95 -2.89
CA ASP A 85 8.12 18.91 -4.34
C ASP A 85 8.61 17.53 -4.84
N SER A 86 8.67 17.39 -6.14
CA SER A 86 9.05 16.13 -6.79
C SER A 86 10.47 15.68 -6.45
N ASN A 87 11.40 16.63 -6.23
CA ASN A 87 12.79 16.31 -5.91
C ASN A 87 12.90 15.78 -4.48
N PHE A 88 12.25 16.47 -3.53
CA PHE A 88 12.16 16.01 -2.15
C PHE A 88 11.57 14.60 -2.05
N ASN A 89 10.46 14.35 -2.74
CA ASN A 89 9.80 13.04 -2.70
C ASN A 89 10.66 11.95 -3.37
N ALA A 90 11.37 12.26 -4.45
CA ALA A 90 12.31 11.34 -5.08
C ALA A 90 13.48 11.00 -4.15
N ASP A 91 14.07 11.99 -3.47
CA ASP A 91 15.14 11.77 -2.50
C ASP A 91 14.67 10.88 -1.34
N LYS A 92 13.46 11.11 -0.81
CA LYS A 92 12.86 10.25 0.22
C LYS A 92 12.68 8.82 -0.26
N MET A 93 12.21 8.63 -1.49
CA MET A 93 12.08 7.29 -2.07
C MET A 93 13.44 6.60 -2.20
N ILE A 94 14.47 7.31 -2.65
CA ILE A 94 15.84 6.77 -2.76
C ILE A 94 16.38 6.39 -1.37
N GLU A 95 16.17 7.22 -0.34
CA GLU A 95 16.56 6.89 1.03
C GLU A 95 15.92 5.57 1.51
N ILE A 96 14.61 5.41 1.28
CA ILE A 96 13.88 4.19 1.63
C ILE A 96 14.44 2.99 0.86
N PHE A 97 14.65 3.13 -0.45
CA PHE A 97 15.17 2.04 -1.27
C PHE A 97 16.58 1.62 -0.89
N LYS A 98 17.36 2.51 -0.28
CA LYS A 98 18.67 2.23 0.32
C LYS A 98 18.60 1.60 1.72
N GLY A 99 17.39 1.34 2.22
CA GLY A 99 17.16 0.64 3.49
C GLY A 99 16.93 1.54 4.70
N LYS A 100 16.61 2.83 4.51
CA LYS A 100 16.30 3.73 5.64
C LYS A 100 14.99 3.31 6.32
N ASP A 101 15.05 3.10 7.63
CA ASP A 101 13.87 2.80 8.47
C ASP A 101 13.34 4.10 9.09
N ASN A 102 12.17 4.52 8.65
CA ASN A 102 11.45 5.69 9.13
C ASN A 102 9.94 5.54 8.90
N ASP A 103 9.14 6.55 9.21
CA ASP A 103 7.69 6.49 9.05
C ASP A 103 7.26 6.37 7.58
N PHE A 104 7.99 6.99 6.63
CA PHE A 104 7.75 6.77 5.20
C PHE A 104 7.96 5.30 4.80
N SER A 105 9.05 4.66 5.25
CA SER A 105 9.31 3.26 4.93
C SER A 105 8.24 2.34 5.51
N LYS A 106 7.70 2.66 6.70
CA LYS A 106 6.59 1.91 7.30
C LYS A 106 5.32 2.00 6.46
N ALA A 107 4.96 3.22 6.01
CA ALA A 107 3.82 3.43 5.12
C ALA A 107 4.01 2.69 3.79
N VAL A 108 5.18 2.80 3.16
CA VAL A 108 5.52 2.08 1.92
C VAL A 108 5.39 0.57 2.11
N CYS A 109 5.90 0.01 3.23
CA CYS A 109 5.79 -1.43 3.50
C CYS A 109 4.35 -1.89 3.71
N LEU A 110 3.50 -1.09 4.38
CA LEU A 110 2.07 -1.41 4.54
C LEU A 110 1.35 -1.47 3.19
N ASN A 111 1.60 -0.50 2.33
CA ASN A 111 0.97 -0.45 1.01
C ASN A 111 1.55 -1.50 0.04
N ALA A 112 2.84 -1.82 0.14
CA ALA A 112 3.45 -2.94 -0.57
C ALA A 112 2.85 -4.29 -0.12
N ALA A 113 2.58 -4.46 1.18
CA ALA A 113 1.90 -5.65 1.70
C ALA A 113 0.51 -5.83 1.09
N ALA A 114 -0.27 -4.76 0.92
CA ALA A 114 -1.54 -4.82 0.22
C ALA A 114 -1.38 -5.31 -1.22
N GLY A 115 -0.36 -4.80 -1.92
CA GLY A 115 -0.02 -5.28 -3.26
C GLY A 115 0.34 -6.77 -3.29
N LEU A 116 1.08 -7.26 -2.30
CA LEU A 116 1.44 -8.67 -2.17
C LEU A 116 0.23 -9.56 -1.87
N ILE A 117 -0.72 -9.12 -1.04
CA ILE A 117 -1.99 -9.82 -0.78
C ILE A 117 -2.83 -9.91 -2.05
N VAL A 118 -3.06 -8.76 -2.70
CA VAL A 118 -3.86 -8.70 -3.93
C VAL A 118 -3.18 -9.46 -5.08
N GLY A 119 -1.84 -9.48 -5.09
CA GLY A 119 -1.03 -10.30 -5.99
C GLY A 119 -1.02 -11.79 -5.66
N GLU A 120 -1.71 -12.22 -4.60
CA GLU A 120 -1.77 -13.61 -4.10
C GLU A 120 -0.38 -14.22 -3.82
N LYS A 121 0.57 -13.38 -3.39
CA LYS A 121 1.89 -13.82 -2.93
C LYS A 121 1.89 -14.21 -1.46
N PHE A 122 0.97 -13.65 -0.69
CA PHE A 122 0.74 -13.94 0.72
C PHE A 122 -0.76 -14.04 0.99
N THR A 123 -1.14 -14.77 2.03
CA THR A 123 -2.52 -14.87 2.55
C THR A 123 -2.72 -13.99 3.77
N GLU A 124 -1.70 -13.89 4.62
CA GLU A 124 -1.74 -13.10 5.85
C GLU A 124 -1.05 -11.75 5.65
N PHE A 125 -1.75 -10.68 6.02
CA PHE A 125 -1.24 -9.31 5.86
C PHE A 125 0.01 -9.05 6.71
N SER A 126 0.06 -9.62 7.92
CA SER A 126 1.23 -9.55 8.81
C SER A 126 2.51 -10.12 8.17
N ASP A 127 2.38 -11.26 7.48
CA ASP A 127 3.52 -11.90 6.82
C ASP A 127 3.96 -11.10 5.58
N ALA A 128 2.99 -10.58 4.83
CA ALA A 128 3.26 -9.70 3.69
C ALA A 128 3.99 -8.42 4.13
N TYR A 129 3.54 -7.80 5.23
CA TYR A 129 4.20 -6.62 5.81
C TYR A 129 5.62 -6.92 6.27
N LYS A 130 5.81 -8.01 7.02
CA LYS A 130 7.13 -8.45 7.48
C LYS A 130 8.09 -8.66 6.32
N PHE A 131 7.64 -9.37 5.29
CA PHE A 131 8.43 -9.58 4.09
C PHE A 131 8.80 -8.27 3.38
N ALA A 132 7.83 -7.36 3.18
CA ALA A 132 8.08 -6.07 2.56
C ALA A 132 9.09 -5.25 3.34
N ARG A 133 8.96 -5.22 4.68
CA ARG A 133 9.89 -4.53 5.57
C ARG A 133 11.30 -5.12 5.51
N GLU A 134 11.44 -6.43 5.65
CA GLU A 134 12.74 -7.10 5.56
C GLU A 134 13.40 -6.83 4.20
N PHE A 135 12.63 -6.87 3.12
CA PHE A 135 13.15 -6.61 1.77
C PHE A 135 13.63 -5.16 1.60
N ILE A 136 12.86 -4.17 2.06
CA ILE A 136 13.25 -2.73 2.03
C ILE A 136 14.56 -2.53 2.81
N LEU A 137 14.66 -3.08 4.03
CA LEU A 137 15.84 -2.91 4.89
C LEU A 137 17.14 -3.50 4.29
N THR A 138 17.04 -4.41 3.33
CA THR A 138 18.22 -4.92 2.61
C THR A 138 18.87 -3.92 1.66
N GLY A 139 18.20 -2.82 1.31
CA GLY A 139 18.64 -1.90 0.25
C GLY A 139 18.53 -2.45 -1.18
N LYS A 140 18.08 -3.70 -1.37
CA LYS A 140 17.91 -4.31 -2.70
C LYS A 140 16.97 -3.54 -3.65
N PRO A 141 15.90 -2.86 -3.15
CA PRO A 141 15.06 -2.05 -4.03
C PRO A 141 15.84 -0.98 -4.79
N TYR A 142 16.89 -0.40 -4.20
CA TYR A 142 17.72 0.59 -4.88
C TYR A 142 18.46 -0.01 -6.07
N SER A 143 19.06 -1.18 -5.91
CA SER A 143 19.74 -1.87 -7.03
C SER A 143 18.75 -2.26 -8.14
N HIS A 144 17.48 -2.47 -7.83
CA HIS A 144 16.44 -2.71 -8.83
C HIS A 144 16.08 -1.43 -9.59
N LEU A 145 15.95 -0.30 -8.88
CA LEU A 145 15.72 1.01 -9.47
C LEU A 145 16.83 1.36 -10.46
N GLU A 146 18.11 1.19 -10.09
CA GLU A 146 19.25 1.45 -10.96
C GLU A 146 19.19 0.63 -12.26
N LYS A 147 18.75 -0.64 -12.18
CA LYS A 147 18.56 -1.48 -13.38
C LYS A 147 17.48 -0.96 -14.31
N ILE A 148 16.38 -0.43 -13.77
CA ILE A 148 15.28 0.13 -14.57
C ILE A 148 15.71 1.43 -15.25
N GLN A 149 16.50 2.26 -14.57
CA GLN A 149 16.95 3.54 -15.10
C GLN A 149 18.02 3.40 -16.21
N ASN A 150 18.68 2.26 -16.27
CA ASN A 150 19.76 1.97 -17.25
C ASN A 150 19.28 1.09 -18.43
N VAL A 151 17.96 1.01 -18.67
CA VAL A 151 17.37 0.31 -19.83
C VAL A 151 17.05 1.34 -20.96
#